data_b4e9cbf687e0842ebc1562590dd3f266
#
_entry.id   b4e9cbf687e0842ebc1562590dd3f266
#
_cell.length_a   1.000
_cell.length_b   1.000
_cell.length_c   1.000
_cell.angle_alpha   90.00
_cell.angle_beta   90.00
_cell.angle_gamma   90.00
#
_symmetry.space_group_name_H-M   'P 1'
#
loop_
_entity.id
_entity.type
_entity.pdbx_description
1 polymer ?
#
loop_
_entity_poly.entity_id
_entity_poly.type
_entity_poly.pdbx_seq_one_letter_code
_entity_poly.pdbx_strand_id
1 'polypeptide(L)'
;AEFAKRDPKLQYEAIVDVSSVDRSELPADGARFHTVYQLRSYARKQHLMVVCPADEGGDPEVPSLAGVYKGAIWPEREVWDLMGVRFAGHPDHRRIMMPESWPNHPLQKQVPVGGEEVPFTLTWSDPEFESFGKQVMAAESLPPVVPPGMSRENMIINMGPHHPSTHGVLRLVVELDGETVVNVDPDLGYLHSGFEKLGEDLDFNQYVTIVDRMNYISPLANNIAWHGAVEKL
;
A
#
# COMPACT_ATOMS: atom_id res chain seq x y z
N ALA A 1 -21.15 -2.14 2.86
CA ALA A 1 -20.15 -2.87 3.68
C ALA A 1 -20.75 -3.31 5.02
N GLU A 2 -21.27 -2.40 5.82
CA GLU A 2 -21.82 -2.71 7.15
C GLU A 2 -22.96 -3.76 7.10
N PHE A 3 -23.88 -3.62 6.15
CA PHE A 3 -24.92 -4.62 5.90
C PHE A 3 -24.31 -6.01 5.58
N ALA A 4 -23.33 -6.08 4.68
CA ALA A 4 -22.69 -7.34 4.32
C ALA A 4 -21.98 -8.02 5.52
N LYS A 5 -21.44 -7.21 6.44
CA LYS A 5 -20.79 -7.71 7.65
C LYS A 5 -21.77 -8.20 8.71
N ARG A 6 -22.86 -7.46 8.95
CA ARG A 6 -23.78 -7.69 10.09
C ARG A 6 -24.95 -8.61 9.76
N ASP A 7 -25.34 -8.71 8.51
CA ASP A 7 -26.49 -9.56 8.13
C ASP A 7 -26.21 -11.04 8.40
N PRO A 8 -27.05 -11.75 9.18
CA PRO A 8 -26.83 -13.15 9.51
C PRO A 8 -26.81 -14.10 8.32
N LYS A 9 -27.35 -13.66 7.17
CA LYS A 9 -27.32 -14.43 5.93
C LYS A 9 -26.06 -14.21 5.10
N LEU A 10 -25.33 -13.12 5.33
CA LEU A 10 -24.15 -12.74 4.55
C LEU A 10 -22.85 -13.01 5.32
N GLN A 11 -22.69 -12.43 6.48
CA GLN A 11 -21.55 -12.64 7.39
C GLN A 11 -20.17 -12.48 6.72
N TYR A 12 -19.98 -11.39 5.95
CA TYR A 12 -18.66 -11.07 5.40
C TYR A 12 -17.85 -10.32 6.47
N GLU A 13 -17.29 -11.09 7.39
CA GLU A 13 -16.61 -10.57 8.58
C GLU A 13 -15.20 -10.05 8.32
N ALA A 14 -14.56 -10.44 7.23
CA ALA A 14 -13.19 -10.05 6.93
C ALA A 14 -13.06 -9.33 5.59
N ILE A 15 -12.20 -8.32 5.56
CA ILE A 15 -11.63 -7.78 4.34
C ILE A 15 -10.31 -8.51 4.07
N VAL A 16 -10.13 -8.95 2.85
CA VAL A 16 -8.93 -9.70 2.42
C VAL A 16 -7.94 -8.77 1.76
N ASP A 17 -8.47 -7.88 0.91
CA ASP A 17 -7.65 -6.96 0.13
C ASP A 17 -8.47 -5.75 -0.35
N VAL A 18 -7.77 -4.65 -0.63
CA VAL A 18 -8.29 -3.47 -1.34
C VAL A 18 -7.29 -3.12 -2.42
N SER A 19 -7.75 -3.04 -3.65
CA SER A 19 -6.95 -2.65 -4.80
C SER A 19 -7.71 -1.62 -5.65
N SER A 20 -7.04 -1.00 -6.62
CA SER A 20 -7.70 -0.12 -7.58
C SER A 20 -7.17 -0.36 -8.99
N VAL A 21 -8.02 -0.08 -9.97
CA VAL A 21 -7.69 -0.21 -11.39
C VAL A 21 -7.84 1.14 -12.06
N ASP A 22 -6.79 1.60 -12.74
CA ASP A 22 -6.83 2.76 -13.65
C ASP A 22 -7.29 2.27 -15.03
N ARG A 23 -8.47 2.72 -15.45
CA ARG A 23 -9.11 2.33 -16.70
C ARG A 23 -8.92 3.34 -17.83
N SER A 24 -7.98 4.27 -17.69
CA SER A 24 -7.77 5.33 -18.69
C SER A 24 -7.49 4.83 -20.11
N GLU A 25 -6.95 3.61 -20.24
CA GLU A 25 -6.68 2.95 -21.54
C GLU A 25 -7.83 2.07 -22.04
N LEU A 26 -8.89 1.90 -21.24
CA LEU A 26 -10.06 1.13 -21.61
C LEU A 26 -11.15 2.05 -22.19
N PRO A 27 -12.13 1.50 -22.94
CA PRO A 27 -13.26 2.27 -23.42
C PRO A 27 -13.95 3.03 -22.28
N ALA A 28 -14.27 4.31 -22.50
CA ALA A 28 -14.90 5.18 -21.51
C ALA A 28 -16.36 4.74 -21.29
N ASP A 29 -16.58 3.85 -20.35
CA ASP A 29 -17.88 3.34 -19.92
C ASP A 29 -18.22 3.68 -18.45
N GLY A 30 -17.56 4.69 -17.88
CA GLY A 30 -17.76 5.12 -16.49
C GLY A 30 -16.54 5.79 -15.89
N ALA A 31 -16.39 5.70 -14.57
CA ALA A 31 -15.31 6.29 -13.83
C ALA A 31 -13.94 5.70 -14.23
N ARG A 32 -12.92 6.55 -14.26
CA ARG A 32 -11.55 6.16 -14.57
C ARG A 32 -10.98 5.16 -13.56
N PHE A 33 -11.21 5.40 -12.27
CA PHE A 33 -10.72 4.52 -11.21
C PHE A 33 -11.83 3.66 -10.64
N HIS A 34 -11.56 2.36 -10.55
CA HIS A 34 -12.43 1.41 -9.89
C HIS A 34 -11.71 0.79 -8.69
N THR A 35 -12.13 1.14 -7.48
CA THR A 35 -11.64 0.50 -6.27
C THR A 35 -12.35 -0.82 -6.03
N VAL A 36 -11.57 -1.87 -5.81
CA VAL A 36 -12.04 -3.25 -5.65
C VAL A 36 -11.78 -3.70 -4.24
N TYR A 37 -12.82 -4.08 -3.53
CA TYR A 37 -12.76 -4.64 -2.18
C TYR A 37 -13.02 -6.14 -2.23
N GLN A 38 -12.12 -6.92 -1.66
CA GLN A 38 -12.25 -8.36 -1.52
C GLN A 38 -12.70 -8.70 -0.10
N LEU A 39 -13.94 -9.11 0.05
CA LEU A 39 -14.52 -9.51 1.34
C LEU A 39 -14.63 -11.04 1.43
N ARG A 40 -14.49 -11.57 2.64
CA ARG A 40 -14.60 -13.00 2.91
C ARG A 40 -15.54 -13.29 4.05
N SER A 41 -16.38 -14.30 3.84
CA SER A 41 -17.13 -14.98 4.89
C SER A 41 -16.47 -16.32 5.21
N TYR A 42 -15.95 -16.48 6.42
CA TYR A 42 -15.38 -17.74 6.89
C TYR A 42 -16.47 -18.75 7.17
N ALA A 43 -17.58 -18.30 7.78
CA ALA A 43 -18.71 -19.16 8.10
C ALA A 43 -19.32 -19.82 6.84
N ARG A 44 -19.38 -19.07 5.74
CA ARG A 44 -19.97 -19.54 4.47
C ARG A 44 -18.93 -20.04 3.47
N LYS A 45 -17.63 -19.84 3.75
CA LYS A 45 -16.52 -20.14 2.83
C LYS A 45 -16.71 -19.45 1.46
N GLN A 46 -17.20 -18.21 1.46
CA GLN A 46 -17.51 -17.42 0.26
C GLN A 46 -16.65 -16.16 0.21
N HIS A 47 -16.39 -15.70 -1.01
CA HIS A 47 -15.79 -14.42 -1.30
C HIS A 47 -16.80 -13.51 -1.99
N LEU A 48 -16.71 -12.23 -1.70
CA LEU A 48 -17.49 -11.19 -2.37
C LEU A 48 -16.52 -10.11 -2.84
N MET A 49 -16.54 -9.86 -4.13
CA MET A 49 -15.85 -8.73 -4.73
C MET A 49 -16.84 -7.56 -4.88
N VAL A 50 -16.48 -6.42 -4.32
CA VAL A 50 -17.26 -5.18 -4.45
C VAL A 50 -16.43 -4.18 -5.22
N VAL A 51 -16.95 -3.75 -6.37
CA VAL A 51 -16.32 -2.71 -7.20
C VAL A 51 -17.00 -1.38 -6.93
N CYS A 52 -16.21 -0.39 -6.55
CA CYS A 52 -16.68 0.96 -6.26
C CYS A 52 -16.02 1.92 -7.25
N PRO A 53 -16.77 2.48 -8.21
CA PRO A 53 -16.24 3.56 -9.05
C PRO A 53 -15.90 4.77 -8.19
N ALA A 54 -14.73 5.37 -8.41
CA ALA A 54 -14.36 6.60 -7.73
C ALA A 54 -15.02 7.80 -8.42
N ASP A 55 -15.50 8.74 -7.63
CA ASP A 55 -16.11 9.97 -8.15
C ASP A 55 -15.04 10.86 -8.79
N GLU A 56 -15.31 11.33 -10.02
CA GLU A 56 -14.39 12.13 -10.84
C GLU A 56 -14.69 13.63 -10.81
N GLY A 57 -15.56 14.10 -9.93
CA GLY A 57 -15.88 15.53 -9.79
C GLY A 57 -14.71 16.42 -9.31
N GLY A 58 -13.55 15.83 -9.12
CA GLY A 58 -12.30 16.42 -8.64
C GLY A 58 -11.23 15.36 -8.55
N ASP A 59 -10.56 15.25 -7.39
CA ASP A 59 -9.70 14.10 -7.10
C ASP A 59 -10.57 12.85 -6.91
N PRO A 60 -10.19 11.68 -7.47
CA PRO A 60 -10.99 10.47 -7.34
C PRO A 60 -11.16 10.06 -5.88
N GLU A 61 -12.40 9.91 -5.42
CA GLU A 61 -12.71 9.64 -4.02
C GLU A 61 -13.73 8.50 -3.87
N VAL A 62 -13.51 7.67 -2.84
CA VAL A 62 -14.45 6.63 -2.41
C VAL A 62 -14.60 6.67 -0.89
N PRO A 63 -15.74 6.23 -0.31
CA PRO A 63 -15.89 6.13 1.13
C PRO A 63 -14.95 5.08 1.73
N SER A 64 -14.24 5.42 2.80
CA SER A 64 -13.39 4.48 3.54
C SER A 64 -14.22 3.39 4.23
N LEU A 65 -13.72 2.17 4.21
CA LEU A 65 -14.25 1.04 4.97
C LEU A 65 -13.52 0.83 6.30
N ALA A 66 -12.53 1.65 6.65
CA ALA A 66 -11.76 1.54 7.89
C ALA A 66 -12.62 1.55 9.15
N GLY A 67 -13.75 2.28 9.15
CA GLY A 67 -14.71 2.29 10.25
C GLY A 67 -15.49 0.97 10.44
N VAL A 68 -15.60 0.17 9.38
CA VAL A 68 -16.29 -1.14 9.41
C VAL A 68 -15.29 -2.28 9.55
N TYR A 69 -14.20 -2.21 8.79
CA TYR A 69 -13.14 -3.22 8.76
C TYR A 69 -11.80 -2.55 9.10
N LYS A 70 -11.28 -2.80 10.29
CA LYS A 70 -9.97 -2.26 10.67
C LYS A 70 -8.83 -2.70 9.74
N GLY A 71 -8.95 -3.87 9.12
CA GLY A 71 -8.00 -4.38 8.14
C GLY A 71 -7.96 -3.58 6.83
N ALA A 72 -8.89 -2.65 6.58
CA ALA A 72 -8.88 -1.78 5.42
C ALA A 72 -7.87 -0.62 5.53
N ILE A 73 -7.45 -0.26 6.74
CA ILE A 73 -6.64 0.94 6.99
C ILE A 73 -5.37 0.98 6.12
N TRP A 74 -4.60 -0.07 6.09
CA TRP A 74 -3.34 -0.07 5.34
C TRP A 74 -3.52 -0.29 3.83
N PRO A 75 -4.36 -1.22 3.37
CA PRO A 75 -4.62 -1.36 1.94
C PRO A 75 -5.25 -0.10 1.32
N GLU A 76 -6.12 0.62 2.02
CA GLU A 76 -6.65 1.90 1.53
C GLU A 76 -5.55 2.98 1.43
N ARG A 77 -4.59 3.02 2.38
CA ARG A 77 -3.41 3.88 2.27
C ARG A 77 -2.56 3.52 1.06
N GLU A 78 -2.36 2.23 0.81
CA GLU A 78 -1.59 1.74 -0.34
C GLU A 78 -2.25 2.16 -1.66
N VAL A 79 -3.56 1.97 -1.80
CA VAL A 79 -4.30 2.41 -2.98
C VAL A 79 -4.20 3.92 -3.18
N TRP A 80 -4.35 4.71 -2.12
CA TRP A 80 -4.16 6.15 -2.23
C TRP A 80 -2.72 6.50 -2.62
N ASP A 81 -1.75 5.92 -1.97
CA ASP A 81 -0.33 6.19 -2.21
C ASP A 81 0.08 5.87 -3.66
N LEU A 82 -0.31 4.71 -4.17
CA LEU A 82 0.14 4.22 -5.47
C LEU A 82 -0.76 4.65 -6.64
N MET A 83 -2.07 4.83 -6.41
CA MET A 83 -3.07 5.12 -7.46
C MET A 83 -3.70 6.50 -7.34
N GLY A 84 -3.61 7.16 -6.18
CA GLY A 84 -4.16 8.50 -5.97
C GLY A 84 -5.66 8.55 -5.64
N VAL A 85 -6.31 7.42 -5.41
CA VAL A 85 -7.72 7.38 -5.00
C VAL A 85 -7.84 7.72 -3.52
N ARG A 86 -8.55 8.80 -3.19
CA ARG A 86 -8.77 9.24 -1.81
C ARG A 86 -9.86 8.42 -1.13
N PHE A 87 -9.72 8.24 0.19
CA PHE A 87 -10.69 7.53 1.01
C PHE A 87 -11.32 8.47 2.03
N ALA A 88 -12.56 8.89 1.75
CA ALA A 88 -13.30 9.78 2.64
C ALA A 88 -13.54 9.15 4.02
N GLY A 89 -13.12 9.84 5.06
CA GLY A 89 -13.26 9.37 6.45
C GLY A 89 -12.17 8.36 6.88
N HIS A 90 -11.10 8.21 6.10
CA HIS A 90 -9.95 7.39 6.53
C HIS A 90 -9.23 8.03 7.72
N PRO A 91 -8.91 7.26 8.78
CA PRO A 91 -8.33 7.82 10.01
C PRO A 91 -6.88 8.27 9.88
N ASP A 92 -6.11 7.69 8.94
CA ASP A 92 -4.69 7.95 8.75
C ASP A 92 -4.33 7.96 7.26
N HIS A 93 -4.44 9.13 6.62
CA HIS A 93 -4.28 9.30 5.19
C HIS A 93 -2.85 9.76 4.85
N ARG A 94 -1.85 8.91 5.15
CA ARG A 94 -0.42 9.10 4.84
C ARG A 94 0.05 8.08 3.82
N ARG A 95 1.14 8.39 3.12
CA ARG A 95 1.82 7.41 2.25
C ARG A 95 2.30 6.20 3.07
N ILE A 96 2.43 5.05 2.45
CA ILE A 96 2.85 3.81 3.10
C ILE A 96 4.01 3.12 2.37
N MET A 97 4.06 3.18 1.05
CA MET A 97 5.09 2.58 0.20
C MET A 97 6.07 3.60 -0.34
N MET A 98 5.57 4.78 -0.76
CA MET A 98 6.39 5.83 -1.34
C MET A 98 6.85 6.83 -0.27
N PRO A 99 7.99 7.51 -0.49
CA PRO A 99 8.39 8.65 0.34
C PRO A 99 7.32 9.75 0.35
N GLU A 100 7.15 10.45 1.46
CA GLU A 100 6.16 11.54 1.58
C GLU A 100 6.39 12.66 0.55
N SER A 101 7.63 12.88 0.13
CA SER A 101 8.02 13.87 -0.87
C SER A 101 7.78 13.43 -2.31
N TRP A 102 7.33 12.21 -2.55
CA TRP A 102 7.10 11.71 -3.92
C TRP A 102 5.97 12.48 -4.60
N PRO A 103 6.18 13.02 -5.83
CA PRO A 103 5.27 14.01 -6.40
C PRO A 103 3.99 13.42 -7.03
N ASN A 104 3.98 12.12 -7.35
CA ASN A 104 2.90 11.49 -8.10
C ASN A 104 2.45 10.14 -7.50
N HIS A 105 1.62 9.42 -8.24
CA HIS A 105 1.10 8.09 -7.91
C HIS A 105 1.58 7.10 -8.97
N PRO A 106 2.58 6.25 -8.66
CA PRO A 106 3.35 5.52 -9.66
C PRO A 106 2.57 4.46 -10.44
N LEU A 107 1.47 3.94 -9.91
CA LEU A 107 0.66 2.94 -10.62
C LEU A 107 -0.35 3.54 -11.61
N GLN A 108 -0.49 4.86 -11.67
CA GLN A 108 -1.32 5.48 -12.71
C GLN A 108 -0.75 5.21 -14.10
N LYS A 109 -1.61 4.95 -15.08
CA LYS A 109 -1.21 4.61 -16.47
C LYS A 109 -0.35 5.67 -17.15
N GLN A 110 -0.55 6.92 -16.81
CA GLN A 110 0.23 8.05 -17.34
C GLN A 110 1.69 8.08 -16.85
N VAL A 111 2.04 7.34 -15.79
CA VAL A 111 3.41 7.24 -15.29
C VAL A 111 4.09 6.07 -15.97
N PRO A 112 5.13 6.30 -16.80
CA PRO A 112 5.80 5.23 -17.53
C PRO A 112 6.64 4.35 -16.59
N VAL A 113 6.83 3.09 -16.97
CA VAL A 113 7.82 2.21 -16.33
C VAL A 113 9.22 2.79 -16.57
N GLY A 114 10.01 2.95 -15.51
CA GLY A 114 11.35 3.55 -15.60
C GLY A 114 11.36 5.07 -15.79
N GLY A 115 10.21 5.74 -15.66
CA GLY A 115 10.09 7.20 -15.71
C GLY A 115 10.45 7.89 -14.40
N GLU A 116 11.17 7.24 -13.52
CA GLU A 116 11.61 7.80 -12.25
C GLU A 116 12.69 8.85 -12.50
N GLU A 117 12.47 10.05 -11.98
CA GLU A 117 13.54 11.03 -11.84
C GLU A 117 14.50 10.53 -10.76
N VAL A 118 15.56 9.86 -11.20
CA VAL A 118 16.59 9.39 -10.27
C VAL A 118 17.42 10.61 -9.85
N PRO A 119 17.50 10.93 -8.54
CA PRO A 119 18.20 12.12 -8.06
C PRO A 119 19.72 12.10 -8.28
N PHE A 120 20.24 11.19 -9.10
CA PHE A 120 21.65 11.16 -9.53
C PHE A 120 22.05 12.32 -10.46
N THR A 121 21.08 13.07 -10.97
CA THR A 121 21.33 14.29 -11.75
C THR A 121 21.58 15.51 -10.87
N LEU A 122 21.33 15.43 -9.57
CA LEU A 122 21.66 16.50 -8.63
C LEU A 122 23.19 16.61 -8.48
N THR A 123 23.75 17.71 -8.91
CA THR A 123 25.15 18.04 -8.66
C THR A 123 25.32 18.68 -7.30
N TRP A 124 26.53 18.67 -6.73
CA TRP A 124 26.84 19.32 -5.45
C TRP A 124 26.52 20.82 -5.42
N SER A 125 26.35 21.42 -6.59
CA SER A 125 25.99 22.83 -6.77
C SER A 125 24.51 23.09 -6.85
N ASP A 126 23.66 22.07 -6.88
CA ASP A 126 22.23 22.23 -6.91
C ASP A 126 21.69 22.66 -5.54
N PRO A 127 20.86 23.73 -5.47
CA PRO A 127 20.27 24.19 -4.21
C PRO A 127 19.43 23.10 -3.51
N GLU A 128 18.80 22.22 -4.28
CA GLU A 128 18.04 21.06 -3.74
C GLU A 128 18.97 20.05 -3.09
N PHE A 129 20.12 19.74 -3.68
CA PHE A 129 21.11 18.86 -3.09
C PHE A 129 21.72 19.46 -1.82
N GLU A 130 22.00 20.76 -1.81
CA GLU A 130 22.49 21.46 -0.63
C GLU A 130 21.45 21.46 0.50
N SER A 131 20.17 21.61 0.16
CA SER A 131 19.06 21.52 1.12
C SER A 131 18.89 20.11 1.66
N PHE A 132 19.00 19.09 0.79
CA PHE A 132 18.95 17.68 1.16
C PHE A 132 20.14 17.30 2.08
N GLY A 133 21.35 17.73 1.72
CA GLY A 133 22.53 17.51 2.57
C GLY A 133 22.38 18.15 3.95
N LYS A 134 21.83 19.36 4.02
CA LYS A 134 21.52 20.04 5.30
C LYS A 134 20.44 19.31 6.09
N GLN A 135 19.43 18.75 5.43
CA GLN A 135 18.39 17.94 6.09
C GLN A 135 18.95 16.63 6.63
N VAL A 136 19.80 15.93 5.87
CA VAL A 136 20.45 14.69 6.33
C VAL A 136 21.36 14.95 7.52
N MET A 137 22.20 15.99 7.45
CA MET A 137 23.08 16.37 8.55
C MET A 137 22.30 16.87 9.78
N ALA A 138 21.20 17.60 9.56
CA ALA A 138 20.32 18.01 10.65
C ALA A 138 19.56 16.81 11.25
N ALA A 139 19.21 15.80 10.44
CA ALA A 139 18.54 14.58 10.91
C ALA A 139 19.41 13.75 11.86
N GLU A 140 20.75 13.74 11.68
CA GLU A 140 21.68 13.10 12.63
C GLU A 140 21.73 13.80 14.00
N SER A 141 21.43 15.10 14.04
CA SER A 141 21.40 15.90 15.26
C SER A 141 20.01 16.09 15.86
N LEU A 142 18.95 15.69 15.16
CA LEU A 142 17.59 15.77 15.65
C LEU A 142 17.28 14.60 16.60
N PRO A 143 16.49 14.85 17.66
CA PRO A 143 15.93 13.75 18.44
C PRO A 143 15.11 12.85 17.51
N PRO A 144 15.05 11.54 17.82
CA PRO A 144 14.35 10.59 16.97
C PRO A 144 12.96 11.11 16.59
N VAL A 145 12.64 11.07 15.29
CA VAL A 145 11.33 11.49 14.80
C VAL A 145 10.30 10.56 15.43
N VAL A 146 9.45 11.13 16.26
CA VAL A 146 8.34 10.39 16.87
C VAL A 146 7.19 10.39 15.86
N PRO A 147 6.75 9.21 15.39
CA PRO A 147 5.61 9.12 14.49
C PRO A 147 4.36 9.79 15.07
N PRO A 148 3.43 10.27 14.21
CA PRO A 148 2.18 10.86 14.68
C PRO A 148 1.40 9.91 15.60
N GLY A 149 0.96 10.42 16.74
CA GLY A 149 0.21 9.64 17.74
C GLY A 149 1.07 8.94 18.81
N MET A 150 2.40 9.00 18.71
CA MET A 150 3.30 8.49 19.75
C MET A 150 3.72 9.58 20.75
N SER A 151 3.94 9.19 22.02
CA SER A 151 4.38 10.09 23.07
C SER A 151 5.91 10.10 23.18
N ARG A 152 6.51 11.28 23.43
CA ARG A 152 7.95 11.39 23.72
C ARG A 152 8.34 10.92 25.12
N GLU A 153 7.35 10.74 26.00
CA GLU A 153 7.58 10.26 27.38
C GLU A 153 7.78 8.74 27.43
N ASN A 154 7.25 8.02 26.43
CA ASN A 154 7.39 6.58 26.30
C ASN A 154 8.69 6.20 25.58
N MET A 155 9.14 4.96 25.77
CA MET A 155 10.28 4.42 25.06
C MET A 155 9.90 4.06 23.62
N ILE A 156 10.63 4.60 22.64
CA ILE A 156 10.44 4.27 21.24
C ILE A 156 11.59 3.40 20.76
N ILE A 157 11.28 2.22 20.25
CA ILE A 157 12.25 1.29 19.70
C ILE A 157 11.97 0.99 18.23
N ASN A 158 13.03 0.80 17.44
CA ASN A 158 12.95 0.33 16.07
C ASN A 158 13.22 -1.17 16.03
N MET A 159 12.24 -1.95 15.58
CA MET A 159 12.39 -3.38 15.32
C MET A 159 12.50 -3.58 13.80
N GLY A 160 13.69 -3.95 13.34
CA GLY A 160 13.98 -4.13 11.90
C GLY A 160 14.62 -2.87 11.26
N PRO A 161 14.89 -2.97 9.92
CA PRO A 161 14.63 -4.11 9.05
C PRO A 161 15.51 -5.35 9.30
N HIS A 162 16.66 -5.21 9.95
CA HIS A 162 17.58 -6.32 10.27
C HIS A 162 17.36 -6.79 11.71
N HIS A 163 16.23 -7.42 11.97
CA HIS A 163 15.90 -7.95 13.30
C HIS A 163 15.33 -9.38 13.18
N PRO A 164 15.76 -10.34 14.03
CA PRO A 164 15.29 -11.73 13.93
C PRO A 164 13.78 -11.91 14.03
N SER A 165 13.10 -11.07 14.83
CA SER A 165 11.64 -11.16 15.01
C SER A 165 10.83 -10.54 13.87
N THR A 166 11.44 -9.83 12.92
CA THR A 166 10.74 -9.21 11.79
C THR A 166 10.79 -10.03 10.50
N HIS A 167 11.35 -11.24 10.54
CA HIS A 167 11.40 -12.20 9.44
C HIS A 167 11.89 -11.63 8.10
N GLY A 168 12.93 -10.79 8.12
CA GLY A 168 13.52 -10.22 6.92
C GLY A 168 13.65 -8.70 7.01
N VAL A 169 12.83 -7.94 6.27
CA VAL A 169 12.99 -6.50 6.07
C VAL A 169 11.80 -5.66 6.51
N LEU A 170 10.98 -6.16 7.40
CA LEU A 170 9.92 -5.37 8.03
C LEU A 170 10.53 -4.49 9.14
N ARG A 171 10.27 -3.20 9.09
CA ARG A 171 10.56 -2.26 10.16
C ARG A 171 9.29 -1.90 10.91
N LEU A 172 9.35 -1.97 12.22
CA LEU A 172 8.29 -1.52 13.10
C LEU A 172 8.85 -0.46 14.04
N VAL A 173 8.22 0.69 14.10
CA VAL A 173 8.46 1.70 15.14
C VAL A 173 7.46 1.42 16.26
N VAL A 174 7.96 0.97 17.40
CA VAL A 174 7.14 0.51 18.52
C VAL A 174 7.28 1.46 19.70
N GLU A 175 6.16 1.91 20.23
CA GLU A 175 6.07 2.70 21.43
C GLU A 175 5.75 1.79 22.62
N LEU A 176 6.58 1.86 23.66
CA LEU A 176 6.48 1.06 24.88
C LEU A 176 6.27 1.94 26.10
N ASP A 177 5.30 1.56 26.93
CA ASP A 177 5.21 1.99 28.32
C ASP A 177 5.67 0.81 29.20
N GLY A 178 6.94 0.87 29.66
CA GLY A 178 7.60 -0.26 30.26
C GLY A 178 7.71 -1.44 29.29
N GLU A 179 7.05 -2.56 29.58
CA GLU A 179 6.99 -3.77 28.72
C GLU A 179 5.69 -3.84 27.88
N THR A 180 4.81 -2.86 28.02
CA THR A 180 3.51 -2.85 27.31
C THR A 180 3.64 -2.10 25.99
N VAL A 181 3.23 -2.73 24.90
CA VAL A 181 3.13 -2.06 23.60
C VAL A 181 1.91 -1.14 23.60
N VAL A 182 2.16 0.15 23.45
CA VAL A 182 1.13 1.20 23.39
C VAL A 182 0.71 1.48 21.95
N ASN A 183 1.72 1.58 21.06
CA ASN A 183 1.47 1.89 19.65
C ASN A 183 2.52 1.23 18.76
N VAL A 184 2.16 0.99 17.50
CA VAL A 184 3.04 0.43 16.47
C VAL A 184 2.79 1.15 15.16
N ASP A 185 3.84 1.71 14.57
CA ASP A 185 3.82 2.30 13.24
C ASP A 185 4.69 1.44 12.30
N PRO A 186 4.10 0.70 11.34
CA PRO A 186 4.85 -0.12 10.40
C PRO A 186 5.42 0.75 9.28
N ASP A 187 6.71 0.55 9.00
CA ASP A 187 7.42 1.16 7.88
C ASP A 187 7.61 0.10 6.81
N LEU A 188 6.78 0.16 5.78
CA LEU A 188 6.69 -0.81 4.69
C LEU A 188 7.44 -0.30 3.45
N GLY A 189 7.64 -1.17 2.46
CA GLY A 189 8.20 -0.80 1.18
C GLY A 189 9.63 -1.26 0.90
N TYR A 190 10.35 -1.78 1.90
CA TYR A 190 11.74 -2.24 1.71
C TYR A 190 11.90 -3.34 0.65
N LEU A 191 10.87 -4.14 0.40
CA LEU A 191 10.82 -5.18 -0.64
C LEU A 191 9.84 -4.83 -1.77
N HIS A 192 9.28 -3.63 -1.77
CA HIS A 192 8.36 -3.21 -2.83
C HIS A 192 9.12 -3.12 -4.16
N SER A 193 8.65 -3.85 -5.17
CA SER A 193 9.31 -3.99 -6.46
C SER A 193 8.45 -3.52 -7.64
N GLY A 194 7.29 -2.92 -7.38
CA GLY A 194 6.39 -2.41 -8.41
C GLY A 194 5.86 -3.50 -9.35
N PHE A 195 5.49 -4.67 -8.83
CA PHE A 195 5.06 -5.81 -9.63
C PHE A 195 3.89 -5.51 -10.55
N GLU A 196 2.95 -4.71 -10.09
CA GLU A 196 1.77 -4.29 -10.84
C GLU A 196 2.19 -3.47 -12.07
N LYS A 197 3.12 -2.55 -11.89
CA LYS A 197 3.63 -1.71 -12.98
C LYS A 197 4.45 -2.50 -13.98
N LEU A 198 5.31 -3.40 -13.51
CA LEU A 198 6.07 -4.31 -14.37
C LEU A 198 5.14 -5.25 -15.15
N GLY A 199 4.00 -5.63 -14.59
CA GLY A 199 3.02 -6.47 -15.26
C GLY A 199 2.35 -5.82 -16.46
N GLU A 200 2.39 -4.48 -16.58
CA GLU A 200 1.84 -3.77 -17.74
C GLU A 200 2.68 -3.99 -19.02
N ASP A 201 3.98 -4.24 -18.87
CA ASP A 201 4.93 -4.42 -19.97
C ASP A 201 5.24 -5.89 -20.28
N LEU A 202 4.73 -6.84 -19.50
CA LEU A 202 5.08 -8.26 -19.61
C LEU A 202 3.89 -9.08 -20.10
N ASP A 203 4.16 -10.06 -20.97
CA ASP A 203 3.20 -11.10 -21.33
C ASP A 203 2.92 -12.02 -20.14
N PHE A 204 1.75 -12.68 -20.14
CA PHE A 204 1.33 -13.59 -19.06
C PHE A 204 2.39 -14.66 -18.72
N ASN A 205 3.10 -15.19 -19.70
CA ASN A 205 4.17 -16.18 -19.48
C ASN A 205 5.46 -15.56 -18.92
N GLN A 206 5.75 -14.32 -19.27
CA GLN A 206 6.92 -13.59 -18.74
C GLN A 206 6.68 -13.18 -17.28
N TYR A 207 5.46 -12.81 -16.94
CA TYR A 207 5.09 -12.38 -15.59
C TYR A 207 5.26 -13.49 -14.54
N VAL A 208 5.22 -14.76 -14.94
CA VAL A 208 5.49 -15.91 -14.03
C VAL A 208 6.82 -15.75 -13.30
N THR A 209 7.84 -15.18 -13.93
CA THR A 209 9.16 -14.95 -13.32
C THR A 209 9.12 -13.97 -12.13
N ILE A 210 8.12 -13.11 -12.09
CA ILE A 210 7.92 -12.11 -11.02
C ILE A 210 7.00 -12.65 -9.93
N VAL A 211 5.99 -13.42 -10.31
CA VAL A 211 4.98 -14.01 -9.41
C VAL A 211 5.62 -14.82 -8.28
N ASP A 212 6.71 -15.53 -8.55
CA ASP A 212 7.46 -16.27 -7.54
C ASP A 212 7.89 -15.41 -6.34
N ARG A 213 8.17 -14.13 -6.57
CA ARG A 213 8.69 -13.21 -5.56
C ARG A 213 7.61 -12.55 -4.69
N MET A 214 6.34 -12.66 -5.07
CA MET A 214 5.21 -12.10 -4.28
C MET A 214 5.14 -12.73 -2.89
N ASN A 215 5.38 -14.05 -2.81
CA ASN A 215 5.58 -14.76 -1.57
C ASN A 215 6.67 -15.82 -1.77
N TYR A 216 7.92 -15.44 -1.52
CA TYR A 216 9.09 -16.30 -1.78
C TYR A 216 9.19 -17.53 -0.87
N ILE A 217 8.37 -17.64 0.19
CA ILE A 217 8.26 -18.85 1.00
C ILE A 217 7.39 -19.92 0.31
N SER A 218 6.46 -19.50 -0.55
CA SER A 218 5.54 -20.39 -1.27
C SER A 218 5.39 -20.04 -2.76
N PRO A 219 6.47 -20.05 -3.54
CA PRO A 219 6.46 -19.62 -4.95
C PRO A 219 5.52 -20.49 -5.81
N LEU A 220 5.46 -21.80 -5.56
CA LEU A 220 4.58 -22.70 -6.31
C LEU A 220 3.09 -22.36 -6.11
N ALA A 221 2.70 -21.92 -4.91
CA ALA A 221 1.31 -21.51 -4.66
C ALA A 221 0.97 -20.23 -5.44
N ASN A 222 1.91 -19.30 -5.55
CA ASN A 222 1.73 -18.10 -6.35
C ASN A 222 1.54 -18.44 -7.84
N ASN A 223 2.38 -19.33 -8.38
CA ASN A 223 2.28 -19.78 -9.76
C ASN A 223 0.97 -20.50 -10.06
N ILE A 224 0.50 -21.39 -9.16
CA ILE A 224 -0.79 -22.05 -9.29
C ILE A 224 -1.93 -21.02 -9.30
N ALA A 225 -1.88 -20.02 -8.44
CA ALA A 225 -2.89 -18.96 -8.40
C ALA A 225 -2.89 -18.12 -9.69
N TRP A 226 -1.70 -17.76 -10.18
CA TRP A 226 -1.54 -17.01 -11.41
C TRP A 226 -2.07 -17.77 -12.62
N HIS A 227 -1.58 -19.00 -12.84
CA HIS A 227 -2.03 -19.82 -13.96
C HIS A 227 -3.52 -20.12 -13.88
N GLY A 228 -4.03 -20.43 -12.68
CA GLY A 228 -5.46 -20.63 -12.49
C GLY A 228 -6.32 -19.39 -12.75
N ALA A 229 -5.78 -18.19 -12.63
CA ALA A 229 -6.44 -16.96 -13.06
C ALA A 229 -6.41 -16.80 -14.58
N VAL A 230 -5.24 -16.99 -15.21
CA VAL A 230 -5.07 -16.88 -16.67
C VAL A 230 -5.90 -17.93 -17.42
N GLU A 231 -6.02 -19.15 -16.89
CA GLU A 231 -6.86 -20.20 -17.50
C GLU A 231 -8.36 -19.90 -17.49
N LYS A 232 -8.80 -18.89 -16.72
CA LYS A 232 -10.21 -18.47 -16.66
C LYS A 232 -10.54 -17.28 -17.56
N LEU A 233 -9.53 -16.65 -18.15
CA LEU A 233 -9.71 -15.58 -19.13
C LEU A 233 -10.01 -16.17 -20.52
#